data_6076703a2c2b18985121f64ed468a47d
#
_entry.id   6076703a2c2b18985121f64ed468a47d
#
_cell.length_a   1.000
_cell.length_b   1.000
_cell.length_c   1.000
_cell.angle_alpha   90.00
_cell.angle_beta   90.00
_cell.angle_gamma   90.00
#
_symmetry.space_group_name_H-M   'P 1'
#
loop_
_entity.id
_entity.type
_entity.pdbx_description
1 polymer ?
#
loop_
_entity_poly.entity_id
_entity_poly.type
_entity_poly.pdbx_seq_one_letter_code
_entity_poly.pdbx_strand_id
1 'polypeptide(L)'
;MTTTTLTLERAREQLRHLGFYGLAAQISTCLHEPWLARVIDIEETERQQRSLKRRLDNARLGAFKPLADFDWTWPTKCDRTLIDALFSLSFIADAANVVLLGPNGLGKTLLLKNLTHQAVLHGHTARVTLAADLLHDLAAQESSTSLARRLGESAHASTNSDFT
;
A
#
# COMPACT_ATOMS: atom_id res chain seq x y z
N MET A 1 -5.27 16.83 22.67
CA MET A 1 -5.51 17.48 21.37
C MET A 1 -4.36 18.45 21.14
N THR A 2 -3.30 18.02 20.50
CA THR A 2 -2.11 18.86 20.19
C THR A 2 -2.46 19.72 18.99
N THR A 3 -2.71 21.00 19.22
CA THR A 3 -2.90 22.01 18.17
C THR A 3 -1.52 22.23 17.54
N THR A 4 -1.20 21.47 16.53
CA THR A 4 0.04 21.71 15.74
C THR A 4 -0.17 23.05 15.01
N THR A 5 0.59 24.04 15.40
CA THR A 5 0.57 25.36 14.74
C THR A 5 0.91 25.18 13.28
N LEU A 6 -0.03 25.47 12.40
CA LEU A 6 0.17 25.39 10.94
C LEU A 6 1.15 26.50 10.52
N THR A 7 2.35 26.13 10.11
CA THR A 7 3.33 27.08 9.58
C THR A 7 3.01 27.42 8.13
N LEU A 8 3.37 28.61 7.67
CA LEU A 8 3.09 29.10 6.31
C LEU A 8 3.63 28.13 5.24
N GLU A 9 4.85 27.65 5.41
CA GLU A 9 5.48 26.74 4.45
C GLU A 9 4.78 25.38 4.42
N ARG A 10 4.46 24.83 5.56
CA ARG A 10 3.74 23.54 5.68
C ARG A 10 2.34 23.62 5.07
N ALA A 11 1.61 24.70 5.34
CA ALA A 11 0.29 24.90 4.75
C ALA A 11 0.35 25.04 3.23
N ARG A 12 1.37 25.76 2.72
CA ARG A 12 1.59 25.91 1.27
C ARG A 12 1.88 24.56 0.61
N GLU A 13 2.73 23.76 1.20
CA GLU A 13 3.09 22.43 0.70
C GLU A 13 1.89 21.48 0.69
N GLN A 14 1.14 21.41 1.78
CA GLN A 14 -0.09 20.60 1.88
C GLN A 14 -1.11 21.02 0.83
N LEU A 15 -1.36 22.31 0.64
CA LEU A 15 -2.28 22.79 -0.39
C LEU A 15 -1.83 22.44 -1.81
N ARG A 16 -0.52 22.52 -2.11
CA ARG A 16 0.02 22.07 -3.39
C ARG A 16 -0.17 20.58 -3.59
N HIS A 17 0.12 19.78 -2.56
CA HIS A 17 -0.08 18.34 -2.59
C HIS A 17 -1.54 17.96 -2.83
N LEU A 18 -2.48 18.71 -2.26
CA LEU A 18 -3.92 18.55 -2.47
C LEU A 18 -4.39 19.07 -3.84
N GLY A 19 -3.57 19.83 -4.56
CA GLY A 19 -3.92 20.43 -5.85
C GLY A 19 -4.57 21.80 -5.76
N PHE A 20 -4.59 22.42 -4.57
CA PHE A 20 -5.14 23.76 -4.35
C PHE A 20 -4.11 24.85 -4.65
N TYR A 21 -3.61 24.89 -5.88
CA TYR A 21 -2.52 25.78 -6.29
C TYR A 21 -2.86 27.28 -6.09
N GLY A 22 -4.12 27.67 -6.32
CA GLY A 22 -4.58 29.04 -6.11
C GLY A 22 -4.50 29.47 -4.64
N LEU A 23 -4.97 28.62 -3.72
CA LEU A 23 -4.85 28.86 -2.28
C LEU A 23 -3.38 28.86 -1.83
N ALA A 24 -2.57 27.95 -2.35
CA ALA A 24 -1.15 27.87 -2.05
C ALA A 24 -0.37 29.14 -2.49
N ALA A 25 -0.78 29.77 -3.60
CA ALA A 25 -0.20 31.02 -4.07
C ALA A 25 -0.56 32.21 -3.16
N GLN A 26 -1.78 32.22 -2.61
CA GLN A 26 -2.30 33.29 -1.76
C GLN A 26 -2.33 32.94 -0.28
N ILE A 27 -1.51 31.97 0.14
CA ILE A 27 -1.53 31.44 1.51
C ILE A 27 -1.35 32.50 2.59
N SER A 28 -0.55 33.53 2.33
CA SER A 28 -0.29 34.62 3.27
C SER A 28 -1.56 35.39 3.67
N THR A 29 -2.56 35.46 2.80
CA THR A 29 -3.85 36.11 3.08
C THR A 29 -4.83 35.23 3.83
N CYS A 30 -4.68 33.90 3.71
CA CYS A 30 -5.62 32.91 4.25
C CYS A 30 -5.08 32.15 5.47
N LEU A 31 -3.79 32.29 5.80
CA LEU A 31 -3.15 31.47 6.83
C LEU A 31 -3.83 31.53 8.20
N HIS A 32 -4.35 32.71 8.56
CA HIS A 32 -5.01 32.95 9.85
C HIS A 32 -6.51 32.62 9.85
N GLU A 33 -7.05 32.21 8.70
CA GLU A 33 -8.45 31.87 8.59
C GLU A 33 -8.76 30.54 9.29
N PRO A 34 -9.72 30.49 10.22
CA PRO A 34 -10.00 29.29 11.02
C PRO A 34 -10.42 28.08 10.16
N TRP A 35 -11.02 28.32 9.00
CA TRP A 35 -11.50 27.28 8.09
C TRP A 35 -10.36 26.56 7.35
N LEU A 36 -9.20 27.21 7.14
CA LEU A 36 -8.14 26.69 6.29
C LEU A 36 -7.59 25.35 6.82
N ALA A 37 -7.23 25.31 8.10
CA ALA A 37 -6.73 24.09 8.72
C ALA A 37 -7.74 22.94 8.63
N ARG A 38 -9.01 23.25 8.81
CA ARG A 38 -10.09 22.26 8.72
C ARG A 38 -10.31 21.75 7.31
N VAL A 39 -10.22 22.60 6.31
CA VAL A 39 -10.32 22.19 4.89
C VAL A 39 -9.16 21.29 4.51
N ILE A 40 -7.94 21.64 4.89
CA ILE A 40 -6.76 20.80 4.65
C ILE A 40 -6.94 19.42 5.28
N ASP A 41 -7.34 19.34 6.55
CA ASP A 41 -7.53 18.09 7.27
C ASP A 41 -8.61 17.19 6.63
N ILE A 42 -9.74 17.79 6.25
CA ILE A 42 -10.82 17.07 5.55
C ILE A 42 -10.33 16.50 4.22
N GLU A 43 -9.67 17.31 3.39
CA GLU A 43 -9.20 16.88 2.07
C GLU A 43 -8.07 15.84 2.15
N GLU A 44 -7.15 15.98 3.11
CA GLU A 44 -6.12 14.97 3.36
C GLU A 44 -6.74 13.64 3.78
N THR A 45 -7.70 13.66 4.70
CA THR A 45 -8.42 12.48 5.17
C THR A 45 -9.14 11.79 4.02
N GLU A 46 -9.91 12.52 3.25
CA GLU A 46 -10.65 12.01 2.09
C GLU A 46 -9.71 11.45 1.01
N ARG A 47 -8.58 12.10 0.78
CA ARG A 47 -7.56 11.62 -0.17
C ARG A 47 -6.92 10.32 0.29
N GLN A 48 -6.58 10.22 1.58
CA GLN A 48 -6.04 9.00 2.17
C GLN A 48 -7.04 7.84 2.08
N GLN A 49 -8.32 8.07 2.39
CA GLN A 49 -9.37 7.06 2.29
C GLN A 49 -9.56 6.59 0.84
N ARG A 50 -9.65 7.50 -0.12
CA ARG A 50 -9.75 7.16 -1.55
C ARG A 50 -8.52 6.41 -2.04
N SER A 51 -7.33 6.79 -1.61
CA SER A 51 -6.08 6.11 -1.94
C SER A 51 -6.04 4.69 -1.36
N LEU A 52 -6.41 4.53 -0.09
CA LEU A 52 -6.49 3.22 0.55
C LEU A 52 -7.51 2.32 -0.15
N LYS A 53 -8.71 2.83 -0.41
CA LYS A 53 -9.75 2.09 -1.14
C LYS A 53 -9.24 1.60 -2.49
N ARG A 54 -8.65 2.49 -3.28
CA ARG A 54 -8.06 2.11 -4.59
C ARG A 54 -6.99 1.04 -4.47
N ARG A 55 -6.10 1.12 -3.46
CA ARG A 55 -5.07 0.09 -3.23
C ARG A 55 -5.68 -1.25 -2.85
N LEU A 56 -6.71 -1.26 -1.99
CA LEU A 56 -7.44 -2.47 -1.62
C LEU A 56 -8.15 -3.12 -2.82
N ASP A 57 -8.83 -2.32 -3.63
CA ASP A 57 -9.52 -2.80 -4.85
C ASP A 57 -8.50 -3.43 -5.82
N ASN A 58 -7.34 -2.77 -6.02
CA ASN A 58 -6.28 -3.24 -6.90
C ASN A 58 -5.55 -4.48 -6.37
N ALA A 59 -5.53 -4.69 -5.06
CA ALA A 59 -4.84 -5.81 -4.43
C ALA A 59 -5.46 -7.19 -4.76
N ARG A 60 -6.70 -7.22 -5.24
CA ARG A 60 -7.42 -8.47 -5.62
C ARG A 60 -7.39 -9.54 -4.54
N LEU A 61 -7.54 -9.15 -3.28
CA LEU A 61 -7.46 -10.06 -2.14
C LEU A 61 -8.62 -11.08 -2.14
N GLY A 62 -9.80 -10.69 -2.65
CA GLY A 62 -11.02 -11.48 -2.50
C GLY A 62 -11.37 -11.69 -1.01
N ALA A 63 -12.23 -12.63 -0.73
CA ALA A 63 -12.52 -13.02 0.65
C ALA A 63 -11.34 -13.80 1.26
N PHE A 64 -10.96 -13.47 2.49
CA PHE A 64 -9.97 -14.19 3.28
C PHE A 64 -10.26 -14.04 4.77
N LYS A 65 -9.76 -14.98 5.58
CA LYS A 65 -9.88 -14.90 7.04
C LYS A 65 -8.77 -14.03 7.61
N PRO A 66 -9.05 -13.22 8.65
CA PRO A 66 -8.01 -12.51 9.39
C PRO A 66 -6.96 -13.45 9.96
N LEU A 67 -5.72 -12.97 10.10
CA LEU A 67 -4.64 -13.75 10.71
C LEU A 67 -4.93 -14.11 12.17
N ALA A 68 -5.77 -13.33 12.86
CA ALA A 68 -6.21 -13.59 14.22
C ALA A 68 -6.97 -14.95 14.34
N ASP A 69 -7.62 -15.38 13.26
CA ASP A 69 -8.36 -16.63 13.19
C ASP A 69 -7.48 -17.82 12.71
N PHE A 70 -6.15 -17.60 12.57
CA PHE A 70 -5.24 -18.64 12.14
C PHE A 70 -4.93 -19.59 13.31
N ASP A 71 -5.14 -20.89 13.08
CA ASP A 71 -4.80 -21.90 14.07
C ASP A 71 -3.29 -22.19 14.08
N TRP A 72 -2.60 -21.61 15.06
CA TRP A 72 -1.16 -21.76 15.24
C TRP A 72 -0.74 -23.11 15.81
N THR A 73 -1.69 -23.95 16.22
CA THR A 73 -1.40 -25.33 16.66
C THR A 73 -1.13 -26.22 15.45
N TRP A 74 -1.54 -25.79 14.27
CA TRP A 74 -1.36 -26.47 13.00
C TRP A 74 -0.93 -25.47 11.91
N PRO A 75 0.22 -25.61 11.26
CA PRO A 75 1.13 -26.76 11.18
C PRO A 75 2.15 -26.80 12.35
N THR A 76 2.54 -28.01 12.77
CA THR A 76 3.45 -28.24 13.90
C THR A 76 4.88 -27.76 13.66
N LYS A 77 5.24 -27.46 12.39
CA LYS A 77 6.57 -26.95 11.98
C LYS A 77 6.44 -25.57 11.34
N CYS A 78 5.78 -24.64 12.00
CA CYS A 78 5.68 -23.25 11.56
C CYS A 78 6.53 -22.36 12.46
N ASP A 79 7.51 -21.66 11.88
CA ASP A 79 8.26 -20.65 12.60
C ASP A 79 7.44 -19.36 12.72
N ARG A 80 6.74 -19.25 13.85
CA ARG A 80 5.91 -18.07 14.12
C ARG A 80 6.73 -16.80 14.21
N THR A 81 7.94 -16.86 14.78
CA THR A 81 8.82 -15.70 14.90
C THR A 81 9.18 -15.15 13.54
N LEU A 82 9.48 -16.03 12.59
CA LEU A 82 9.76 -15.63 11.21
C LEU A 82 8.52 -15.01 10.54
N ILE A 83 7.34 -15.58 10.77
CA ILE A 83 6.09 -15.03 10.23
C ILE A 83 5.80 -13.65 10.83
N ASP A 84 5.92 -13.50 12.15
CA ASP A 84 5.73 -12.21 12.81
C ASP A 84 6.74 -11.16 12.27
N ALA A 85 7.98 -11.57 12.00
CA ALA A 85 8.97 -10.71 11.35
C ALA A 85 8.57 -10.28 9.94
N LEU A 86 7.94 -11.16 9.14
CA LEU A 86 7.41 -10.79 7.81
C LEU A 86 6.34 -9.70 7.89
N PHE A 87 5.52 -9.69 8.94
CA PHE A 87 4.49 -8.67 9.13
C PHE A 87 5.05 -7.29 9.52
N SER A 88 6.34 -7.18 9.85
CA SER A 88 7.02 -5.89 9.96
C SER A 88 7.25 -5.21 8.59
N LEU A 89 7.13 -5.98 7.50
CA LEU A 89 7.33 -5.54 6.11
C LEU A 89 8.75 -5.06 5.78
N SER A 90 9.74 -5.31 6.65
CA SER A 90 11.13 -4.89 6.41
C SER A 90 11.72 -5.46 5.12
N PHE A 91 11.29 -6.67 4.72
CA PHE A 91 11.72 -7.30 3.48
C PHE A 91 11.41 -6.46 2.22
N ILE A 92 10.42 -5.55 2.27
CA ILE A 92 10.09 -4.65 1.15
C ILE A 92 11.21 -3.61 0.99
N ALA A 93 11.66 -3.00 2.10
CA ALA A 93 12.76 -2.05 2.07
C ALA A 93 14.08 -2.70 1.64
N ASP A 94 14.28 -3.97 2.02
CA ASP A 94 15.45 -4.76 1.66
C ASP A 94 15.38 -5.33 0.23
N ALA A 95 14.29 -5.07 -0.51
CA ALA A 95 14.00 -5.66 -1.82
C ALA A 95 14.13 -7.19 -1.82
N ALA A 96 13.81 -7.84 -0.71
CA ALA A 96 13.95 -9.28 -0.54
C ALA A 96 12.69 -10.03 -1.02
N ASN A 97 12.90 -11.20 -1.62
CA ASN A 97 11.80 -12.08 -2.02
C ASN A 97 11.40 -13.00 -0.86
N VAL A 98 10.09 -13.18 -0.70
CA VAL A 98 9.50 -14.11 0.28
C VAL A 98 8.90 -15.30 -0.45
N VAL A 99 9.31 -16.52 -0.08
CA VAL A 99 8.79 -17.75 -0.67
C VAL A 99 8.17 -18.61 0.43
N LEU A 100 6.89 -18.94 0.31
CA LEU A 100 6.15 -19.81 1.23
C LEU A 100 6.05 -21.22 0.64
N LEU A 101 6.80 -22.17 1.19
CA LEU A 101 6.82 -23.56 0.76
C LEU A 101 6.09 -24.46 1.75
N GLY A 102 5.45 -25.51 1.24
CA GLY A 102 4.79 -26.52 2.06
C GLY A 102 3.60 -27.20 1.36
N PRO A 103 3.08 -28.29 1.91
CA PRO A 103 1.91 -29.00 1.40
C PRO A 103 0.65 -28.14 1.29
N ASN A 104 -0.34 -28.61 0.56
CA ASN A 104 -1.64 -27.93 0.47
C ASN A 104 -2.36 -27.95 1.83
N GLY A 105 -3.21 -26.95 2.05
CA GLY A 105 -4.01 -26.85 3.29
C GLY A 105 -3.32 -26.19 4.48
N LEU A 106 -2.02 -25.89 4.44
CA LEU A 106 -1.27 -25.27 5.56
C LEU A 106 -1.45 -23.75 5.72
N GLY A 107 -2.38 -23.14 5.02
CA GLY A 107 -2.67 -21.73 5.17
C GLY A 107 -1.72 -20.75 4.45
N LYS A 108 -0.85 -21.22 3.53
CA LYS A 108 0.08 -20.34 2.76
C LYS A 108 -0.63 -19.17 2.09
N THR A 109 -1.75 -19.44 1.41
CA THR A 109 -2.55 -18.41 0.74
C THR A 109 -3.20 -17.44 1.73
N LEU A 110 -3.60 -17.94 2.91
CA LEU A 110 -4.13 -17.08 3.97
C LEU A 110 -3.05 -16.14 4.48
N LEU A 111 -1.85 -16.65 4.77
CA LEU A 111 -0.71 -15.83 5.18
C LEU A 111 -0.35 -14.79 4.12
N LEU A 112 -0.26 -15.20 2.84
CA LEU A 112 0.04 -14.29 1.74
C LEU A 112 -0.99 -13.17 1.64
N LYS A 113 -2.29 -13.48 1.71
CA LYS A 113 -3.35 -12.47 1.63
C LYS A 113 -3.32 -11.50 2.82
N ASN A 114 -3.08 -11.99 4.04
CA ASN A 114 -2.95 -11.14 5.22
C ASN A 114 -1.70 -10.26 5.12
N LEU A 115 -0.57 -10.79 4.67
CA LEU A 115 0.66 -10.02 4.46
C LEU A 115 0.45 -8.91 3.39
N THR A 116 -0.21 -9.26 2.28
CA THR A 116 -0.57 -8.29 1.24
C THR A 116 -1.51 -7.22 1.78
N HIS A 117 -2.52 -7.59 2.57
CA HIS A 117 -3.42 -6.64 3.22
C HIS A 117 -2.66 -5.68 4.15
N GLN A 118 -1.76 -6.22 4.98
CA GLN A 118 -0.90 -5.44 5.86
C GLN A 118 -0.05 -4.43 5.07
N ALA A 119 0.58 -4.86 3.98
CA ALA A 119 1.36 -3.99 3.12
C ALA A 119 0.49 -2.84 2.53
N VAL A 120 -0.73 -3.14 2.08
CA VAL A 120 -1.66 -2.12 1.58
C VAL A 120 -2.05 -1.11 2.65
N LEU A 121 -2.28 -1.55 3.89
CA LEU A 121 -2.59 -0.66 5.01
C LEU A 121 -1.41 0.27 5.35
N HIS A 122 -0.17 -0.20 5.16
CA HIS A 122 1.06 0.59 5.35
C HIS A 122 1.43 1.46 4.13
N GLY A 123 0.54 1.58 3.15
CA GLY A 123 0.72 2.51 2.02
C GLY A 123 1.31 1.86 0.76
N HIS A 124 1.76 0.63 0.83
CA HIS A 124 2.32 -0.06 -0.34
C HIS A 124 1.24 -0.43 -1.35
N THR A 125 1.62 -0.47 -2.62
CA THR A 125 0.78 -1.03 -3.68
C THR A 125 1.14 -2.51 -3.83
N ALA A 126 0.15 -3.38 -3.70
CA ALA A 126 0.34 -4.83 -3.79
C ALA A 126 -0.80 -5.47 -4.58
N ARG A 127 -0.54 -6.62 -5.18
CA ARG A 127 -1.55 -7.36 -5.96
C ARG A 127 -1.32 -8.86 -5.79
N VAL A 128 -2.39 -9.58 -5.46
CA VAL A 128 -2.40 -11.04 -5.49
C VAL A 128 -2.81 -11.51 -6.89
N THR A 129 -2.03 -12.39 -7.50
CA THR A 129 -2.33 -12.98 -8.79
C THR A 129 -1.93 -14.45 -8.82
N LEU A 130 -2.61 -15.26 -9.61
CA LEU A 130 -2.18 -16.62 -9.89
C LEU A 130 -1.07 -16.60 -10.94
N ALA A 131 -0.12 -17.53 -10.84
CA ALA A 131 0.97 -17.62 -11.82
C ALA A 131 0.43 -17.86 -13.24
N ALA A 132 -0.63 -18.67 -13.38
CA ALA A 132 -1.27 -18.91 -14.67
C ALA A 132 -1.85 -17.63 -15.28
N ASP A 133 -2.53 -16.80 -14.48
CA ASP A 133 -3.10 -15.54 -14.93
C ASP A 133 -2.00 -14.54 -15.32
N LEU A 134 -0.92 -14.48 -14.53
CA LEU A 134 0.23 -13.65 -14.84
C LEU A 134 0.88 -14.05 -16.17
N LEU A 135 1.11 -15.34 -16.36
CA LEU A 135 1.70 -15.87 -17.59
C LEU A 135 0.78 -15.63 -18.79
N HIS A 136 -0.54 -15.77 -18.63
CA HIS A 136 -1.50 -15.46 -19.68
C HIS A 136 -1.48 -13.96 -20.02
N ASP A 137 -1.50 -13.10 -19.01
CA ASP A 137 -1.39 -11.63 -19.20
C ASP A 137 -0.10 -11.24 -19.94
N LEU A 138 1.03 -11.90 -19.62
CA LEU A 138 2.32 -11.66 -20.29
C LEU A 138 2.33 -12.18 -21.73
N ALA A 139 1.78 -13.37 -21.97
CA ALA A 139 1.69 -13.96 -23.31
C ALA A 139 0.76 -13.18 -24.26
N ALA A 140 -0.23 -12.47 -23.72
CA ALA A 140 -1.14 -11.64 -24.49
C ALA A 140 -0.51 -10.30 -24.96
N GLN A 141 0.73 -9.98 -24.54
CA GLN A 141 1.40 -8.76 -24.99
C GLN A 141 1.95 -8.94 -26.42
N GLU A 142 1.42 -8.17 -27.36
CA GLU A 142 1.79 -8.27 -28.79
C GLU A 142 3.14 -7.65 -29.12
N SER A 143 3.74 -6.86 -28.24
CA SER A 143 5.02 -6.20 -28.47
C SER A 143 6.01 -6.36 -27.32
N SER A 144 7.32 -6.44 -27.64
CA SER A 144 8.39 -6.48 -26.65
C SER A 144 8.41 -5.27 -25.72
N THR A 145 7.99 -4.10 -26.21
CA THR A 145 7.92 -2.85 -25.42
C THR A 145 6.78 -2.91 -24.40
N SER A 146 5.60 -3.43 -24.77
CA SER A 146 4.48 -3.59 -23.85
C SER A 146 4.78 -4.68 -22.81
N LEU A 147 5.48 -5.74 -23.20
CA LEU A 147 5.94 -6.79 -22.30
C LEU A 147 6.96 -6.24 -21.26
N ALA A 148 7.97 -5.49 -21.72
CA ALA A 148 8.97 -4.87 -20.83
C ALA A 148 8.33 -3.90 -19.83
N ARG A 149 7.37 -3.07 -20.28
CA ARG A 149 6.60 -2.17 -19.38
C ARG A 149 5.83 -2.97 -18.34
N ARG A 150 5.16 -4.05 -18.73
CA ARG A 150 4.35 -4.88 -17.81
C ARG A 150 5.22 -5.62 -16.79
N LEU A 151 6.38 -6.11 -17.21
CA LEU A 151 7.38 -6.72 -16.31
C LEU A 151 7.92 -5.65 -15.34
N GLY A 152 8.21 -4.44 -15.82
CA GLY A 152 8.61 -3.31 -14.98
C GLY A 152 7.54 -2.92 -13.97
N GLU A 153 6.27 -2.82 -14.37
CA GLU A 153 5.15 -2.54 -13.46
C GLU A 153 5.00 -3.64 -12.40
N SER A 154 5.21 -4.91 -12.76
CA SER A 154 5.16 -6.03 -11.81
C SER A 154 6.34 -6.01 -10.82
N ALA A 155 7.52 -5.52 -11.24
CA ALA A 155 8.70 -5.37 -10.40
C ALA A 155 8.65 -4.09 -9.55
N HIS A 156 8.14 -2.97 -10.09
CA HIS A 156 8.02 -1.68 -9.40
C HIS A 156 6.84 -1.58 -8.43
N ALA A 157 5.88 -2.49 -8.47
CA ALA A 157 4.85 -2.58 -7.42
C ALA A 157 5.46 -2.80 -6.02
N SER A 158 6.77 -3.15 -5.97
CA SER A 158 7.52 -3.37 -4.74
C SER A 158 8.32 -2.15 -4.24
N THR A 159 8.49 -1.08 -4.99
CA THR A 159 9.52 -0.06 -4.67
C THR A 159 9.06 1.40 -4.63
N ASN A 160 7.81 1.75 -4.85
CA ASN A 160 7.38 3.15 -4.71
C ASN A 160 6.82 3.43 -3.31
N SER A 161 7.74 3.57 -2.36
CA SER A 161 7.52 4.30 -1.12
C SER A 161 8.24 5.66 -1.21
N ASP A 162 7.72 6.56 -2.04
CA ASP A 162 8.09 7.97 -1.94
C ASP A 162 7.32 8.59 -0.78
N PHE A 163 7.90 8.45 0.41
CA PHE A 163 7.65 9.33 1.54
C PHE A 163 8.76 10.38 1.55
N THR A 164 8.48 11.52 1.01
CA THR A 164 9.11 12.79 1.40
C THR A 164 8.03 13.79 1.74
#